data_c9d3d6f6b06c55e78f5317e85948d87a
#
_entry.id   c9d3d6f6b06c55e78f5317e85948d87a
#
_cell.length_a   1.000
_cell.length_b   1.000
_cell.length_c   1.000
_cell.angle_alpha   90.00
_cell.angle_beta   90.00
_cell.angle_gamma   90.00
#
_symmetry.space_group_name_H-M   'P 1'
#
loop_
_entity.id
_entity.type
_entity.pdbx_description
1 polymer ?
#
loop_
_entity_poly.entity_id
_entity_poly.type
_entity_poly.pdbx_seq_one_letter_code
_entity_poly.pdbx_strand_id
1 'polypeptide(L)'
;METAKQTVTVETTVHAPVEQVWAFWTQPEHITQWSFASDDWHAPRAENDLRVGGTFVTRLEAKDGSFGFDLGGVYDEVRTHEFISYTMGDGRKVEISFIRQDNDTKVIESFDAESANPVEMQRAGWQAFLDNFKKYSETAK
;
A
#
# COMPACT_ATOMS: atom_id res chain seq x y z
N MET A 1 -12.07 28.25 -9.85
CA MET A 1 -12.72 27.50 -8.78
C MET A 1 -11.98 26.19 -8.54
N GLU A 2 -11.69 25.91 -7.31
CA GLU A 2 -10.96 24.72 -6.95
C GLU A 2 -11.88 23.51 -6.93
N THR A 3 -11.45 22.42 -7.57
CA THR A 3 -12.19 21.16 -7.49
C THR A 3 -11.85 20.47 -6.18
N ALA A 4 -12.85 20.05 -5.45
CA ALA A 4 -12.62 19.33 -4.20
C ALA A 4 -11.89 18.02 -4.49
N LYS A 5 -10.89 17.72 -3.66
CA LYS A 5 -10.20 16.43 -3.74
C LYS A 5 -11.18 15.32 -3.41
N GLN A 6 -11.09 14.24 -4.17
CA GLN A 6 -11.86 13.05 -3.90
C GLN A 6 -10.98 12.02 -3.22
N THR A 7 -11.40 11.56 -2.06
CA THR A 7 -10.70 10.52 -1.30
C THR A 7 -11.39 9.19 -1.51
N VAL A 8 -10.62 8.16 -1.80
CA VAL A 8 -11.13 6.81 -2.03
C VAL A 8 -10.64 5.93 -0.90
N THR A 9 -11.51 5.06 -0.39
CA THR A 9 -11.15 4.14 0.70
C THR A 9 -11.35 2.70 0.25
N VAL A 10 -10.33 1.87 0.51
CA VAL A 10 -10.38 0.43 0.28
C VAL A 10 -9.99 -0.25 1.59
N GLU A 11 -10.43 -1.50 1.78
CA GLU A 11 -10.13 -2.21 3.02
C GLU A 11 -10.13 -3.72 2.84
N THR A 12 -9.48 -4.39 3.79
CA THR A 12 -9.49 -5.85 3.86
C THR A 12 -9.27 -6.28 5.31
N THR A 13 -9.68 -7.50 5.63
CA THR A 13 -9.38 -8.11 6.93
C THR A 13 -8.43 -9.27 6.71
N VAL A 14 -7.27 -9.21 7.38
CA VAL A 14 -6.23 -10.24 7.29
C VAL A 14 -6.31 -11.13 8.52
N HIS A 15 -6.33 -12.44 8.32
CA HIS A 15 -6.37 -13.41 9.42
C HIS A 15 -4.95 -13.64 9.97
N ALA A 16 -4.42 -12.59 10.62
CA ALA A 16 -3.10 -12.61 11.24
C ALA A 16 -3.02 -11.48 12.28
N PRO A 17 -2.18 -11.62 13.31
CA PRO A 17 -2.02 -10.59 14.33
C PRO A 17 -1.44 -9.30 13.75
N VAL A 18 -1.76 -8.16 14.37
CA VAL A 18 -1.32 -6.85 13.85
C VAL A 18 0.20 -6.72 13.78
N GLU A 19 0.93 -7.31 14.71
CA GLU A 19 2.41 -7.28 14.70
C GLU A 19 2.96 -7.94 13.43
N GLN A 20 2.37 -9.05 13.02
CA GLN A 20 2.77 -9.77 11.82
C GLN A 20 2.35 -9.00 10.55
N VAL A 21 1.11 -8.48 10.54
CA VAL A 21 0.60 -7.68 9.41
C VAL A 21 1.46 -6.44 9.21
N TRP A 22 1.83 -5.77 10.29
CA TRP A 22 2.71 -4.60 10.24
C TRP A 22 4.06 -4.95 9.62
N ALA A 23 4.66 -6.06 10.04
CA ALA A 23 5.95 -6.51 9.50
C ALA A 23 5.86 -6.79 8.00
N PHE A 24 4.80 -7.47 7.57
CA PHE A 24 4.59 -7.77 6.15
C PHE A 24 4.39 -6.52 5.30
N TRP A 25 3.80 -5.48 5.87
CA TRP A 25 3.57 -4.22 5.18
C TRP A 25 4.83 -3.36 5.07
N THR A 26 5.71 -3.43 6.06
CA THR A 26 6.79 -2.45 6.21
C THR A 26 8.18 -2.97 5.88
N GLN A 27 8.44 -4.27 5.95
CA GLN A 27 9.76 -4.82 5.70
C GLN A 27 9.97 -5.07 4.20
N PRO A 28 11.07 -4.56 3.60
CA PRO A 28 11.30 -4.69 2.16
C PRO A 28 11.25 -6.11 1.62
N GLU A 29 11.79 -7.09 2.35
CA GLU A 29 11.75 -8.49 1.93
C GLU A 29 10.34 -9.04 1.81
N HIS A 30 9.39 -8.48 2.55
CA HIS A 30 7.99 -8.85 2.43
C HIS A 30 7.28 -8.03 1.35
N ILE A 31 7.58 -6.73 1.27
CA ILE A 31 6.95 -5.83 0.29
C ILE A 31 7.10 -6.36 -1.14
N THR A 32 8.27 -6.88 -1.47
CA THR A 32 8.54 -7.41 -2.82
C THR A 32 7.68 -8.64 -3.15
N GLN A 33 7.06 -9.27 -2.16
CA GLN A 33 6.26 -10.47 -2.37
C GLN A 33 4.79 -10.19 -2.67
N TRP A 34 4.30 -8.98 -2.38
CA TRP A 34 2.87 -8.71 -2.55
C TRP A 34 2.54 -7.37 -3.24
N SER A 35 3.50 -6.45 -3.35
CA SER A 35 3.19 -5.07 -3.77
C SER A 35 3.01 -4.95 -5.28
N PHE A 36 2.01 -5.64 -5.81
CA PHE A 36 1.61 -5.54 -7.21
C PHE A 36 0.14 -5.94 -7.32
N ALA A 37 -0.53 -5.50 -8.40
CA ALA A 37 -1.97 -5.66 -8.54
C ALA A 37 -2.37 -6.95 -9.26
N SER A 38 -1.49 -7.54 -10.05
CA SER A 38 -1.79 -8.74 -10.83
C SER A 38 -0.54 -9.56 -11.10
N ASP A 39 -0.73 -10.80 -11.56
CA ASP A 39 0.37 -11.72 -11.83
C ASP A 39 1.25 -11.30 -13.02
N ASP A 40 0.80 -10.34 -13.82
CA ASP A 40 1.59 -9.80 -14.93
C ASP A 40 2.67 -8.83 -14.46
N TRP A 41 2.65 -8.46 -13.21
CA TRP A 41 3.59 -7.51 -12.60
C TRP A 41 4.34 -8.15 -11.45
N HIS A 42 5.50 -7.58 -11.13
CA HIS A 42 6.26 -7.98 -9.96
C HIS A 42 6.98 -6.77 -9.36
N ALA A 43 7.42 -6.92 -8.12
CA ALA A 43 8.16 -5.89 -7.40
C ALA A 43 9.58 -6.42 -7.16
N PRO A 44 10.53 -6.17 -8.07
CA PRO A 44 11.87 -6.76 -7.94
C PRO A 44 12.71 -6.20 -6.80
N ARG A 45 12.37 -5.00 -6.30
CA ARG A 45 13.08 -4.46 -5.16
C ARG A 45 12.22 -3.43 -4.41
N ALA A 46 12.52 -3.25 -3.14
CA ALA A 46 11.87 -2.27 -2.29
C ALA A 46 12.88 -1.72 -1.29
N GLU A 47 12.73 -0.44 -0.95
CA GLU A 47 13.50 0.23 0.08
C GLU A 47 12.51 0.95 1.00
N ASN A 48 12.77 0.96 2.30
CA ASN A 48 11.85 1.57 3.25
C ASN A 48 12.60 2.13 4.45
N ASP A 49 12.49 3.44 4.64
CA ASP A 49 13.00 4.15 5.81
C ASP A 49 11.79 4.56 6.63
N LEU A 50 11.34 3.66 7.51
CA LEU A 50 10.06 3.78 8.21
C LEU A 50 10.15 4.72 9.41
N ARG A 51 10.09 6.02 9.12
CA ARG A 51 10.07 7.09 10.13
C ARG A 51 9.49 8.34 9.51
N VAL A 52 9.01 9.24 10.35
CA VAL A 52 8.53 10.54 9.87
C VAL A 52 9.67 11.24 9.11
N GLY A 53 9.37 11.69 7.90
CA GLY A 53 10.37 12.30 7.01
C GLY A 53 11.19 11.30 6.23
N GLY A 54 11.10 10.01 6.54
CA GLY A 54 11.77 8.97 5.77
C GLY A 54 11.06 8.71 4.45
N THR A 55 11.73 8.02 3.53
CA THR A 55 11.18 7.73 2.21
C THR A 55 11.08 6.23 1.99
N PHE A 56 10.15 5.84 1.10
CA PHE A 56 10.10 4.46 0.63
C PHE A 56 10.01 4.46 -0.88
N VAL A 57 10.53 3.39 -1.50
CA VAL A 57 10.45 3.18 -2.94
C VAL A 57 10.26 1.70 -3.19
N THR A 58 9.22 1.35 -3.96
CA THR A 58 9.01 -0.01 -4.45
C THR A 58 9.08 0.03 -5.97
N ARG A 59 9.99 -0.72 -6.56
CA ARG A 59 10.09 -0.82 -8.02
C ARG A 59 9.03 -1.80 -8.49
N LEU A 60 8.17 -1.35 -9.40
CA LEU A 60 7.13 -2.18 -10.02
C LEU A 60 7.46 -2.33 -11.51
N GLU A 61 7.46 -3.57 -12.01
CA GLU A 61 7.77 -3.86 -13.41
C GLU A 61 6.83 -4.90 -13.98
N ALA A 62 6.40 -4.68 -15.21
CA ALA A 62 5.70 -5.70 -15.95
C ALA A 62 6.66 -6.86 -16.24
N LYS A 63 6.20 -8.10 -16.07
CA LYS A 63 7.05 -9.28 -16.23
C LYS A 63 7.58 -9.44 -17.65
N ASP A 64 6.87 -8.89 -18.63
CA ASP A 64 7.33 -8.93 -20.04
C ASP A 64 8.33 -7.83 -20.37
N GLY A 65 8.69 -6.97 -19.39
CA GLY A 65 9.65 -5.90 -19.58
C GLY A 65 9.12 -4.67 -20.31
N SER A 66 7.82 -4.63 -20.62
CA SER A 66 7.25 -3.54 -21.41
C SER A 66 7.13 -2.22 -20.67
N PHE A 67 7.06 -2.26 -19.34
CA PHE A 67 6.84 -1.06 -18.55
C PHE A 67 7.31 -1.24 -17.11
N GLY A 68 7.71 -0.14 -16.47
CA GLY A 68 8.07 -0.16 -15.06
C GLY A 68 8.06 1.24 -14.49
N PHE A 69 7.90 1.34 -13.18
CA PHE A 69 7.93 2.63 -12.49
C PHE A 69 8.25 2.43 -11.01
N ASP A 70 8.63 3.53 -10.36
CA ASP A 70 8.87 3.53 -8.92
C ASP A 70 7.63 4.05 -8.21
N LEU A 71 7.14 3.28 -7.23
CA LEU A 71 6.06 3.70 -6.35
C LEU A 71 6.69 4.11 -5.02
N GLY A 72 6.48 5.35 -4.61
CA GLY A 72 7.10 5.80 -3.38
C GLY A 72 6.51 7.08 -2.83
N GLY A 73 7.05 7.51 -1.70
CA GLY A 73 6.62 8.73 -1.04
C GLY A 73 7.46 9.04 0.19
N VAL A 74 7.04 10.08 0.89
CA VAL A 74 7.65 10.54 2.14
C VAL A 74 6.65 10.34 3.27
N TYR A 75 7.07 9.71 4.35
CA TYR A 75 6.18 9.46 5.47
C TYR A 75 5.88 10.75 6.23
N ASP A 76 4.59 11.00 6.46
CA ASP A 76 4.11 12.13 7.25
C ASP A 76 3.87 11.72 8.70
N GLU A 77 3.39 10.50 8.92
CA GLU A 77 3.15 9.97 10.25
C GLU A 77 3.38 8.46 10.26
N VAL A 78 3.99 7.96 11.35
CA VAL A 78 4.19 6.52 11.56
C VAL A 78 3.89 6.22 13.02
N ARG A 79 2.86 5.43 13.27
CA ARG A 79 2.52 4.93 14.61
C ARG A 79 2.54 3.41 14.55
N THR A 80 3.53 2.81 15.19
CA THR A 80 3.79 1.38 15.12
C THR A 80 2.54 0.56 15.45
N HIS A 81 2.20 -0.38 14.56
CA HIS A 81 1.05 -1.28 14.65
C HIS A 81 -0.32 -0.59 14.59
N GLU A 82 -0.37 0.71 14.23
CA GLU A 82 -1.61 1.46 14.23
C GLU A 82 -1.87 2.24 12.95
N PHE A 83 -0.87 3.01 12.46
CA PHE A 83 -1.16 3.99 11.43
C PHE A 83 0.08 4.43 10.66
N ILE A 84 -0.08 4.59 9.35
CA ILE A 84 0.95 5.17 8.47
C ILE A 84 0.26 6.18 7.57
N SER A 85 0.86 7.36 7.39
CA SER A 85 0.46 8.25 6.32
C SER A 85 1.69 8.71 5.55
N TYR A 86 1.51 8.95 4.25
CA TYR A 86 2.60 9.46 3.42
C TYR A 86 2.07 10.33 2.29
N THR A 87 2.98 11.12 1.72
CA THR A 87 2.68 11.96 0.55
C THR A 87 3.49 11.42 -0.63
N MET A 88 2.80 11.14 -1.74
CA MET A 88 3.43 10.67 -2.96
C MET A 88 4.12 11.83 -3.69
N GLY A 89 4.97 11.50 -4.67
CA GLY A 89 5.74 12.51 -5.39
C GLY A 89 4.89 13.56 -6.11
N ASP A 90 3.66 13.24 -6.47
CA ASP A 90 2.74 14.17 -7.12
C ASP A 90 1.87 14.96 -6.12
N GLY A 91 2.11 14.79 -4.82
CA GLY A 91 1.39 15.52 -3.77
C GLY A 91 0.16 14.82 -3.22
N ARG A 92 -0.23 13.66 -3.78
CA ARG A 92 -1.36 12.90 -3.27
C ARG A 92 -1.01 12.26 -1.93
N LYS A 93 -1.98 12.25 -1.00
CA LYS A 93 -1.79 11.70 0.33
C LYS A 93 -2.47 10.34 0.46
N VAL A 94 -1.84 9.48 1.26
CA VAL A 94 -2.34 8.14 1.54
C VAL A 94 -2.28 7.90 3.04
N GLU A 95 -3.34 7.28 3.58
CA GLU A 95 -3.43 6.92 5.00
C GLU A 95 -3.80 5.46 5.12
N ILE A 96 -3.06 4.72 5.96
CA ILE A 96 -3.32 3.31 6.20
C ILE A 96 -3.51 3.09 7.71
N SER A 97 -4.65 2.56 8.09
CA SER A 97 -4.95 2.22 9.49
C SER A 97 -4.92 0.71 9.68
N PHE A 98 -4.30 0.27 10.78
CA PHE A 98 -4.21 -1.14 11.15
C PHE A 98 -5.01 -1.31 12.44
N ILE A 99 -6.14 -2.01 12.37
CA ILE A 99 -7.06 -2.14 13.49
C ILE A 99 -7.08 -3.59 13.97
N ARG A 100 -6.63 -3.78 15.22
CA ARG A 100 -6.63 -5.10 15.84
C ARG A 100 -8.07 -5.56 16.07
N GLN A 101 -8.39 -6.78 15.64
CA GLN A 101 -9.68 -7.42 15.86
C GLN A 101 -9.42 -8.84 16.36
N ASP A 102 -9.20 -8.99 17.66
CA ASP A 102 -8.77 -10.27 18.27
C ASP A 102 -7.46 -10.75 17.63
N ASN A 103 -7.47 -11.88 16.93
CA ASN A 103 -6.29 -12.41 16.25
C ASN A 103 -6.21 -11.98 14.79
N ASP A 104 -7.13 -11.13 14.35
CA ASP A 104 -7.17 -10.62 12.98
C ASP A 104 -6.80 -9.14 12.96
N THR A 105 -6.54 -8.62 11.77
CA THR A 105 -6.23 -7.21 11.57
C THR A 105 -7.05 -6.67 10.41
N LYS A 106 -7.78 -5.59 10.65
CA LYS A 106 -8.45 -4.86 9.58
C LYS A 106 -7.52 -3.79 9.08
N VAL A 107 -7.28 -3.76 7.77
CA VAL A 107 -6.44 -2.77 7.11
C VAL A 107 -7.33 -1.86 6.29
N ILE A 108 -7.31 -0.57 6.57
CA ILE A 108 -8.11 0.43 5.86
C ILE A 108 -7.14 1.42 5.22
N GLU A 109 -7.25 1.58 3.91
CA GLU A 109 -6.38 2.49 3.15
C GLU A 109 -7.22 3.53 2.44
N SER A 110 -6.92 4.81 2.69
CA SER A 110 -7.57 5.94 2.02
C SER A 110 -6.53 6.70 1.22
N PHE A 111 -6.87 7.08 0.01
CA PHE A 111 -5.94 7.80 -0.85
C PHE A 111 -6.67 8.90 -1.64
N ASP A 112 -5.90 9.94 -2.00
CA ASP A 112 -6.40 10.99 -2.88
C ASP A 112 -6.46 10.45 -4.30
N ALA A 113 -7.63 10.57 -4.93
CA ALA A 113 -7.78 10.14 -6.32
C ALA A 113 -7.01 11.09 -7.24
N GLU A 114 -6.40 10.52 -8.29
CA GLU A 114 -5.81 11.32 -9.34
C GLU A 114 -6.89 11.70 -10.37
N SER A 115 -6.58 12.62 -11.27
CA SER A 115 -7.58 13.14 -12.20
C SER A 115 -7.58 12.49 -13.59
N ALA A 116 -6.58 11.66 -13.88
CA ALA A 116 -6.41 11.10 -15.22
C ALA A 116 -7.26 9.86 -15.50
N ASN A 117 -7.65 9.13 -14.45
CA ASN A 117 -8.41 7.89 -14.60
C ASN A 117 -9.71 7.92 -13.80
N PRO A 118 -10.72 7.14 -14.20
CA PRO A 118 -11.96 7.06 -13.43
C PRO A 118 -11.71 6.55 -12.01
N VAL A 119 -12.45 7.10 -11.05
CA VAL A 119 -12.32 6.74 -9.64
C VAL A 119 -12.50 5.23 -9.41
N GLU A 120 -13.46 4.62 -10.09
CA GLU A 120 -13.71 3.19 -9.90
C GLU A 120 -12.56 2.33 -10.40
N MET A 121 -11.84 2.77 -11.43
CA MET A 121 -10.64 2.07 -11.90
C MET A 121 -9.52 2.17 -10.86
N GLN A 122 -9.36 3.34 -10.25
CA GLN A 122 -8.36 3.53 -9.20
C GLN A 122 -8.70 2.69 -7.97
N ARG A 123 -9.97 2.70 -7.55
CA ARG A 123 -10.43 1.89 -6.43
C ARG A 123 -10.10 0.42 -6.65
N ALA A 124 -10.42 -0.10 -7.83
CA ALA A 124 -10.18 -1.51 -8.16
C ALA A 124 -8.68 -1.84 -8.12
N GLY A 125 -7.83 -0.95 -8.63
CA GLY A 125 -6.38 -1.16 -8.60
C GLY A 125 -5.80 -1.17 -7.19
N TRP A 126 -6.20 -0.21 -6.36
CA TRP A 126 -5.74 -0.17 -4.97
C TRP A 126 -6.28 -1.33 -4.15
N GLN A 127 -7.54 -1.74 -4.40
CA GLN A 127 -8.11 -2.91 -3.74
C GLN A 127 -7.34 -4.18 -4.14
N ALA A 128 -6.91 -4.28 -5.39
CA ALA A 128 -6.14 -5.45 -5.85
C ALA A 128 -4.80 -5.59 -5.09
N PHE A 129 -4.14 -4.47 -4.78
CA PHE A 129 -2.93 -4.50 -3.94
C PHE A 129 -3.26 -5.05 -2.54
N LEU A 130 -4.36 -4.60 -1.94
CA LEU A 130 -4.78 -5.10 -0.62
C LEU A 130 -5.17 -6.57 -0.67
N ASP A 131 -5.86 -7.00 -1.72
CA ASP A 131 -6.25 -8.40 -1.87
C ASP A 131 -5.00 -9.28 -1.97
N ASN A 132 -4.00 -8.81 -2.69
CA ASN A 132 -2.74 -9.54 -2.82
C ASN A 132 -1.98 -9.56 -1.50
N PHE A 133 -2.01 -8.46 -0.76
CA PHE A 133 -1.41 -8.39 0.57
C PHE A 133 -2.06 -9.40 1.52
N LYS A 134 -3.40 -9.46 1.53
CA LYS A 134 -4.13 -10.41 2.35
C LYS A 134 -3.74 -11.85 2.01
N LYS A 135 -3.70 -12.18 0.73
CA LYS A 135 -3.32 -13.51 0.27
C LYS A 135 -1.92 -13.88 0.73
N TYR A 136 -0.96 -12.98 0.55
CA TYR A 136 0.41 -13.20 0.98
C TYR A 136 0.49 -13.38 2.50
N SER A 137 -0.14 -12.48 3.25
CA SER A 137 -0.07 -12.48 4.72
C SER A 137 -0.64 -13.75 5.32
N GLU A 138 -1.70 -14.28 4.73
CA GLU A 138 -2.37 -15.48 5.24
C GLU A 138 -1.62 -16.77 4.88
N THR A 139 -0.78 -16.74 3.85
CA THR A 139 -0.01 -17.91 3.43
C THR A 139 1.44 -17.91 3.93
N ALA A 140 1.98 -16.75 4.29
CA ALA A 140 3.38 -16.60 4.67
C ALA A 140 3.64 -16.75 6.17
N LYS A 141 2.68 -17.20 6.94
CA LYS A 141 2.78 -17.31 8.41
C LYS A 141 3.93 -18.19 8.87
#